data_c843da2e03520219d44a5b4a2873116f
#
_entry.id   c843da2e03520219d44a5b4a2873116f
#
_cell.length_a   1.000
_cell.length_b   1.000
_cell.length_c   1.000
_cell.angle_alpha   90.00
_cell.angle_beta   90.00
_cell.angle_gamma   90.00
#
_symmetry.space_group_name_H-M   'P 1'
#
loop_
_entity.id
_entity.type
_entity.pdbx_description
1 polymer ?
#
loop_
_entity_poly.entity_id
_entity_poly.type
_entity_poly.pdbx_seq_one_letter_code
_entity_poly.pdbx_strand_id
1 'polypeptide(L)'
;MSFGCALFIANSMFGNILFGTRPVSILDKIKEGDMIFQTSESKQCEAIRIATNSKFSHCGIVFIEKGEKYVFEAVQPVKYTPLENWITHGKENHFVVTRVKNASALLNLKTMQKMKTYANGLKNKDYDLYFEWSDDKIYCSELIWKIYKNGAGIELCPLQKLKDFNLEDTRVKAILAERYGNKIPLEENVVAPSNLEQSKIVTTIIDTY
;
A
#
# COMPACT_ATOMS: atom_id res chain seq x y z
N MET A 1 52.96 -1.83 66.61
CA MET A 1 52.27 -0.95 65.65
C MET A 1 52.53 -1.49 64.23
N SER A 2 51.63 -2.22 63.67
CA SER A 2 51.81 -2.82 62.34
C SER A 2 50.59 -2.43 61.47
N PHE A 3 50.86 -1.64 60.44
CA PHE A 3 49.84 -1.21 59.49
C PHE A 3 49.73 -2.29 58.39
N GLY A 4 48.58 -2.94 58.34
CA GLY A 4 48.20 -3.84 57.25
C GLY A 4 47.62 -3.07 56.07
N CYS A 5 48.26 -3.14 54.94
CA CYS A 5 47.76 -2.58 53.68
C CYS A 5 46.84 -3.60 53.01
N ALA A 6 45.53 -3.33 52.93
CA ALA A 6 44.58 -4.17 52.22
C ALA A 6 44.53 -3.73 50.76
N LEU A 7 44.89 -4.64 49.85
CA LEU A 7 44.84 -4.49 48.40
C LEU A 7 43.41 -4.78 47.94
N PHE A 8 42.67 -3.76 47.49
CA PHE A 8 41.37 -3.96 46.81
C PHE A 8 41.64 -4.30 45.34
N ILE A 9 41.37 -5.55 44.97
CA ILE A 9 41.32 -5.97 43.56
C ILE A 9 39.91 -5.62 43.03
N ALA A 10 39.86 -4.60 42.19
CA ALA A 10 38.65 -4.27 41.45
C ALA A 10 38.47 -5.28 40.30
N ASN A 11 37.51 -6.21 40.46
CA ASN A 11 37.09 -7.11 39.40
C ASN A 11 36.16 -6.37 38.44
N SER A 12 36.70 -5.88 37.30
CA SER A 12 35.86 -5.32 36.23
C SER A 12 35.14 -6.43 35.50
N MET A 13 33.87 -6.66 35.86
CA MET A 13 32.98 -7.46 35.04
C MET A 13 32.66 -6.70 33.76
N PHE A 14 33.35 -6.99 32.67
CA PHE A 14 32.88 -6.67 31.32
C PHE A 14 31.72 -7.57 31.01
N GLY A 15 30.49 -7.05 31.23
CA GLY A 15 29.28 -7.68 30.75
C GLY A 15 29.29 -7.70 29.21
N ASN A 16 29.45 -8.89 28.62
CA ASN A 16 29.20 -9.11 27.20
C ASN A 16 27.75 -8.78 26.91
N ILE A 17 27.48 -7.60 26.39
CA ILE A 17 26.21 -7.27 25.78
C ILE A 17 26.13 -8.09 24.51
N LEU A 18 25.50 -9.27 24.60
CA LEU A 18 25.07 -10.05 23.45
C LEU A 18 24.03 -9.20 22.73
N PHE A 19 24.42 -8.52 21.64
CA PHE A 19 23.48 -7.99 20.66
C PHE A 19 22.76 -9.20 20.05
N GLY A 20 21.67 -9.60 20.67
CA GLY A 20 20.74 -10.56 20.10
C GLY A 20 20.24 -10.00 18.77
N THR A 21 20.60 -10.61 17.65
CA THR A 21 20.02 -10.27 16.35
C THR A 21 18.52 -10.51 16.44
N ARG A 22 17.73 -9.44 16.38
CA ARG A 22 16.27 -9.54 16.28
C ARG A 22 15.97 -10.46 15.09
N PRO A 23 15.09 -11.48 15.25
CA PRO A 23 14.72 -12.31 14.11
C PRO A 23 14.15 -11.42 13.00
N VAL A 24 14.65 -11.61 11.78
CA VAL A 24 14.26 -10.81 10.61
C VAL A 24 12.77 -11.06 10.36
N SER A 25 11.96 -10.04 10.55
CA SER A 25 10.54 -10.07 10.25
C SER A 25 10.33 -10.07 8.73
N ILE A 26 9.29 -10.76 8.23
CA ILE A 26 8.88 -10.66 6.82
C ILE A 26 8.64 -9.19 6.43
N LEU A 27 8.18 -8.36 7.37
CA LEU A 27 7.94 -6.93 7.17
C LEU A 27 9.22 -6.12 6.93
N ASP A 28 10.40 -6.65 7.31
CA ASP A 28 11.69 -5.98 7.05
C ASP A 28 12.04 -5.95 5.55
N LYS A 29 11.43 -6.85 4.75
CA LYS A 29 11.56 -6.87 3.29
C LYS A 29 10.84 -5.70 2.61
N ILE A 30 9.86 -5.10 3.29
CA ILE A 30 9.05 -3.99 2.76
C ILE A 30 9.88 -2.72 2.75
N LYS A 31 9.92 -2.06 1.59
CA LYS A 31 10.66 -0.81 1.36
C LYS A 31 9.73 0.33 0.99
N GLU A 32 10.26 1.52 1.09
CA GLU A 32 9.57 2.72 0.64
C GLU A 32 9.27 2.66 -0.87
N GLY A 33 8.06 3.05 -1.25
CA GLY A 33 7.56 2.93 -2.62
C GLY A 33 6.95 1.57 -2.97
N ASP A 34 6.99 0.56 -2.09
CA ASP A 34 6.29 -0.70 -2.35
C ASP A 34 4.77 -0.49 -2.38
N MET A 35 4.11 -1.24 -3.22
CA MET A 35 2.65 -1.32 -3.26
C MET A 35 2.20 -2.52 -2.43
N ILE A 36 1.14 -2.35 -1.64
CA ILE A 36 0.57 -3.40 -0.79
C ILE A 36 -0.90 -3.59 -1.10
N PHE A 37 -1.35 -4.85 -1.12
CA PHE A 37 -2.69 -5.26 -1.55
C PHE A 37 -3.31 -6.20 -0.55
N GLN A 38 -4.63 -6.09 -0.34
CA GLN A 38 -5.37 -6.98 0.54
C GLN A 38 -6.80 -7.20 0.07
N THR A 39 -7.42 -8.25 0.62
CA THR A 39 -8.86 -8.48 0.57
C THR A 39 -9.50 -7.77 1.75
N SER A 40 -10.33 -6.76 1.51
CA SER A 40 -11.17 -6.16 2.54
C SER A 40 -12.59 -6.70 2.46
N GLU A 41 -13.32 -6.69 3.58
CA GLU A 41 -14.66 -7.27 3.67
C GLU A 41 -15.72 -6.17 3.75
N SER A 42 -16.40 -5.92 2.64
CA SER A 42 -17.60 -5.10 2.52
C SER A 42 -18.34 -5.49 1.24
N LYS A 43 -19.60 -5.10 1.09
CA LYS A 43 -20.36 -5.32 -0.16
C LYS A 43 -19.64 -4.70 -1.38
N GLN A 44 -19.10 -3.51 -1.22
CA GLN A 44 -18.30 -2.85 -2.26
C GLN A 44 -17.04 -3.65 -2.59
N CYS A 45 -16.32 -4.11 -1.59
CA CYS A 45 -15.10 -4.91 -1.77
C CYS A 45 -15.38 -6.23 -2.48
N GLU A 46 -16.52 -6.87 -2.17
CA GLU A 46 -16.96 -8.06 -2.88
C GLU A 46 -17.26 -7.77 -4.36
N ALA A 47 -18.00 -6.70 -4.66
CA ALA A 47 -18.27 -6.29 -6.04
C ALA A 47 -17.00 -5.99 -6.84
N ILE A 48 -16.01 -5.30 -6.23
CA ILE A 48 -14.72 -5.03 -6.86
C ILE A 48 -14.01 -6.35 -7.21
N ARG A 49 -13.93 -7.30 -6.28
CA ARG A 49 -13.28 -8.60 -6.51
C ARG A 49 -13.91 -9.37 -7.65
N ILE A 50 -15.24 -9.37 -7.72
CA ILE A 50 -16.00 -10.04 -8.77
C ILE A 50 -15.77 -9.35 -10.12
N ALA A 51 -15.96 -8.04 -10.16
CA ALA A 51 -15.79 -7.25 -11.38
C ALA A 51 -14.38 -7.40 -11.97
N THR A 52 -13.36 -7.50 -11.13
CA THR A 52 -11.94 -7.60 -11.52
C THR A 52 -11.42 -9.04 -11.61
N ASN A 53 -12.26 -10.04 -11.29
CA ASN A 53 -11.87 -11.45 -11.18
C ASN A 53 -10.57 -11.62 -10.34
N SER A 54 -10.51 -10.98 -9.18
CA SER A 54 -9.32 -10.93 -8.33
C SER A 54 -9.68 -11.08 -6.85
N LYS A 55 -8.71 -11.53 -6.06
CA LYS A 55 -8.83 -11.56 -4.59
C LYS A 55 -8.67 -10.16 -3.96
N PHE A 56 -8.08 -9.21 -4.65
CA PHE A 56 -7.79 -7.89 -4.11
C PHE A 56 -8.93 -6.90 -4.29
N SER A 57 -9.28 -6.20 -3.22
CA SER A 57 -10.27 -5.13 -3.22
C SER A 57 -9.73 -3.81 -2.69
N HIS A 58 -8.54 -3.81 -2.08
CA HIS A 58 -7.92 -2.63 -1.53
C HIS A 58 -6.40 -2.66 -1.70
N CYS A 59 -5.81 -1.47 -1.81
CA CYS A 59 -4.36 -1.31 -1.95
C CYS A 59 -3.90 0.06 -1.42
N GLY A 60 -2.60 0.15 -1.17
CA GLY A 60 -1.92 1.37 -0.76
C GLY A 60 -0.45 1.36 -1.18
N ILE A 61 0.23 2.48 -0.96
CA ILE A 61 1.67 2.62 -1.19
C ILE A 61 2.39 2.80 0.14
N VAL A 62 3.53 2.15 0.32
CA VAL A 62 4.31 2.23 1.55
C VAL A 62 5.22 3.45 1.51
N PHE A 63 5.12 4.29 2.53
CA PHE A 63 6.09 5.36 2.82
C PHE A 63 6.72 5.15 4.19
N ILE A 64 7.94 5.65 4.34
CA ILE A 64 8.68 5.61 5.61
C ILE A 64 8.76 7.03 6.17
N GLU A 65 8.24 7.21 7.39
CA GLU A 65 8.27 8.49 8.09
C GLU A 65 8.96 8.29 9.45
N LYS A 66 10.05 9.00 9.69
CA LYS A 66 10.83 8.91 10.94
C LYS A 66 11.27 7.48 11.30
N GLY A 67 11.53 6.65 10.29
CA GLY A 67 11.94 5.25 10.46
C GLY A 67 10.78 4.23 10.56
N GLU A 68 9.53 4.69 10.69
CA GLU A 68 8.34 3.85 10.77
C GLU A 68 7.65 3.71 9.41
N LYS A 69 7.08 2.54 9.14
CA LYS A 69 6.39 2.23 7.89
C LYS A 69 4.90 2.55 7.98
N TYR A 70 4.41 3.30 7.01
CA TYR A 70 3.00 3.64 6.85
C TYR A 70 2.53 3.23 5.46
N VAL A 71 1.28 2.83 5.36
CA VAL A 71 0.57 2.71 4.09
C VAL A 71 -0.19 4.01 3.84
N PHE A 72 0.12 4.70 2.75
CA PHE A 72 -0.67 5.82 2.27
C PHE A 72 -1.79 5.27 1.39
N GLU A 73 -3.02 5.50 1.79
CA GLU A 73 -4.18 4.84 1.22
C GLU A 73 -5.36 5.79 1.03
N ALA A 74 -6.17 5.52 0.00
CA ALA A 74 -7.47 6.15 -0.14
C ALA A 74 -8.52 5.33 0.61
N VAL A 75 -8.95 5.90 1.71
CA VAL A 75 -10.12 5.57 2.51
C VAL A 75 -10.85 6.90 2.80
N GLN A 76 -11.79 6.92 3.70
CA GLN A 76 -12.47 8.18 4.05
C GLN A 76 -11.87 8.79 5.33
N PRO A 77 -11.08 9.88 5.22
CA PRO A 77 -10.43 10.43 4.04
C PRO A 77 -9.08 9.74 3.72
N VAL A 78 -8.40 10.16 2.62
CA VAL A 78 -7.03 9.74 2.28
C VAL A 78 -6.07 10.03 3.42
N LYS A 79 -5.31 9.02 3.86
CA LYS A 79 -4.45 9.13 5.05
C LYS A 79 -3.25 8.20 5.04
N TYR A 80 -2.37 8.41 6.00
CA TYR A 80 -1.34 7.47 6.41
C TYR A 80 -1.90 6.53 7.49
N THR A 81 -1.76 5.23 7.30
CA THR A 81 -2.11 4.19 8.28
C THR A 81 -0.85 3.42 8.64
N PRO A 82 -0.50 3.23 9.94
CA PRO A 82 0.63 2.40 10.33
C PRO A 82 0.54 1.01 9.67
N LEU A 83 1.65 0.49 9.14
CA LEU A 83 1.68 -0.74 8.33
C LEU A 83 1.00 -1.92 9.05
N GLU A 84 1.32 -2.14 10.32
CA GLU A 84 0.76 -3.25 11.09
C GLU A 84 -0.77 -3.10 11.25
N ASN A 85 -1.26 -1.89 11.53
CA ASN A 85 -2.70 -1.62 11.61
C ASN A 85 -3.39 -1.84 10.27
N TRP A 86 -2.73 -1.45 9.16
CA TRP A 86 -3.27 -1.66 7.83
C TRP A 86 -3.43 -3.16 7.52
N ILE A 87 -2.44 -3.98 7.88
CA ILE A 87 -2.48 -5.44 7.69
C ILE A 87 -3.68 -6.05 8.43
N THR A 88 -3.98 -5.60 9.65
CA THR A 88 -5.10 -6.15 10.45
C THR A 88 -6.48 -5.84 9.88
N HIS A 89 -6.61 -4.90 8.95
CA HIS A 89 -7.87 -4.62 8.24
C HIS A 89 -8.15 -5.61 7.09
N GLY A 90 -7.15 -6.37 6.68
CA GLY A 90 -7.28 -7.40 5.64
C GLY A 90 -7.87 -8.69 6.18
N LYS A 91 -8.58 -9.42 5.31
CA LYS A 91 -9.10 -10.74 5.65
C LYS A 91 -7.97 -11.66 6.10
N GLU A 92 -8.09 -12.24 7.31
CA GLU A 92 -7.11 -13.14 7.92
C GLU A 92 -5.68 -12.55 8.00
N ASN A 93 -5.57 -11.21 7.96
CA ASN A 93 -4.30 -10.47 7.90
C ASN A 93 -3.43 -10.82 6.67
N HIS A 94 -4.02 -11.38 5.62
CA HIS A 94 -3.32 -11.69 4.39
C HIS A 94 -3.07 -10.44 3.54
N PHE A 95 -1.88 -10.37 2.97
CA PHE A 95 -1.48 -9.28 2.08
C PHE A 95 -0.44 -9.73 1.05
N VAL A 96 -0.35 -8.96 -0.03
CA VAL A 96 0.70 -9.09 -1.04
C VAL A 96 1.45 -7.78 -1.14
N VAL A 97 2.76 -7.84 -1.30
CA VAL A 97 3.61 -6.67 -1.56
C VAL A 97 4.27 -6.84 -2.92
N THR A 98 4.13 -5.83 -3.77
CA THR A 98 4.85 -5.76 -5.03
C THR A 98 5.77 -4.54 -5.08
N ARG A 99 6.81 -4.63 -5.89
CA ARG A 99 7.80 -3.57 -6.09
C ARG A 99 8.07 -3.40 -7.58
N VAL A 100 8.21 -2.16 -8.06
CA VAL A 100 8.67 -1.91 -9.42
C VAL A 100 10.03 -2.53 -9.65
N LYS A 101 10.22 -3.18 -10.81
CA LYS A 101 11.53 -3.70 -11.23
C LYS A 101 12.52 -2.54 -11.31
N ASN A 102 13.78 -2.79 -10.94
CA ASN A 102 14.83 -1.76 -10.87
C ASN A 102 14.51 -0.58 -9.93
N ALA A 103 13.72 -0.83 -8.86
CA ALA A 103 13.30 0.21 -7.90
C ALA A 103 14.48 1.02 -7.35
N SER A 104 15.64 0.39 -7.08
CA SER A 104 16.83 1.09 -6.56
C SER A 104 17.33 2.20 -7.48
N ALA A 105 17.17 2.06 -8.79
CA ALA A 105 17.54 3.10 -9.76
C ALA A 105 16.39 4.09 -9.98
N LEU A 106 15.16 3.60 -10.12
CA LEU A 106 13.98 4.40 -10.46
C LEU A 106 13.48 5.23 -9.30
N LEU A 107 13.41 4.64 -8.09
CA LEU A 107 12.90 5.27 -6.88
C LEU A 107 14.03 5.80 -6.00
N ASN A 108 14.96 6.57 -6.58
CA ASN A 108 16.01 7.25 -5.82
C ASN A 108 15.41 8.35 -4.90
N LEU A 109 16.23 8.91 -4.00
CA LEU A 109 15.78 9.90 -3.01
C LEU A 109 15.00 11.06 -3.62
N LYS A 110 15.45 11.59 -4.76
CA LYS A 110 14.78 12.71 -5.45
C LYS A 110 13.40 12.30 -5.99
N THR A 111 13.31 11.10 -6.57
CA THR A 111 12.04 10.54 -7.07
C THR A 111 11.08 10.29 -5.91
N MET A 112 11.54 9.65 -4.83
CA MET A 112 10.71 9.41 -3.65
C MET A 112 10.19 10.70 -3.03
N GLN A 113 11.01 11.74 -2.97
CA GLN A 113 10.57 13.04 -2.47
C GLN A 113 9.46 13.65 -3.34
N LYS A 114 9.55 13.55 -4.68
CA LYS A 114 8.49 13.99 -5.59
C LYS A 114 7.20 13.19 -5.39
N MET A 115 7.31 11.86 -5.25
CA MET A 115 6.16 10.98 -4.99
C MET A 115 5.47 11.35 -3.68
N LYS A 116 6.23 11.57 -2.59
CA LYS A 116 5.69 12.04 -1.30
C LYS A 116 5.04 13.42 -1.40
N THR A 117 5.66 14.34 -2.12
CA THR A 117 5.10 15.69 -2.32
C THR A 117 3.76 15.61 -3.05
N TYR A 118 3.67 14.82 -4.12
CA TYR A 118 2.42 14.61 -4.84
C TYR A 118 1.37 13.92 -3.95
N ALA A 119 1.75 12.84 -3.26
CA ALA A 119 0.87 12.13 -2.32
C ALA A 119 0.31 13.06 -1.23
N ASN A 120 1.15 13.91 -0.64
CA ASN A 120 0.70 14.86 0.38
C ASN A 120 -0.30 15.89 -0.15
N GLY A 121 -0.25 16.23 -1.44
CA GLY A 121 -1.28 17.06 -2.09
C GLY A 121 -2.64 16.35 -2.21
N LEU A 122 -2.67 15.02 -2.12
CA LEU A 122 -3.89 14.21 -2.14
C LEU A 122 -4.41 13.86 -0.74
N LYS A 123 -3.62 14.12 0.31
CA LYS A 123 -4.02 13.83 1.70
C LYS A 123 -5.28 14.59 2.07
N ASN A 124 -6.15 13.95 2.84
CA ASN A 124 -7.45 14.45 3.30
C ASN A 124 -8.51 14.62 2.18
N LYS A 125 -8.24 14.19 0.95
CA LYS A 125 -9.30 14.08 -0.08
C LYS A 125 -10.29 13.00 0.33
N ASP A 126 -11.55 13.20 -0.07
CA ASP A 126 -12.61 12.23 0.12
C ASP A 126 -12.40 10.99 -0.75
N TYR A 127 -12.90 9.85 -0.28
CA TYR A 127 -12.91 8.62 -1.08
C TYR A 127 -13.92 8.73 -2.22
N ASP A 128 -13.50 8.35 -3.42
CA ASP A 128 -14.39 8.31 -4.56
C ASP A 128 -15.16 6.98 -4.64
N LEU A 129 -16.46 7.04 -4.35
CA LEU A 129 -17.37 5.91 -4.48
C LEU A 129 -17.83 5.68 -5.92
N TYR A 130 -17.65 6.66 -6.79
CA TYR A 130 -18.13 6.62 -8.18
C TYR A 130 -17.02 6.23 -9.17
N PHE A 131 -15.79 6.05 -8.69
CA PHE A 131 -14.63 5.68 -9.51
C PHE A 131 -14.44 6.58 -10.73
N GLU A 132 -14.73 7.87 -10.59
CA GLU A 132 -14.51 8.88 -11.61
C GLU A 132 -13.02 9.20 -11.72
N TRP A 133 -12.53 9.36 -12.94
CA TRP A 133 -11.14 9.75 -13.16
C TRP A 133 -10.99 11.26 -12.97
N SER A 134 -10.96 11.72 -11.73
CA SER A 134 -10.87 13.14 -11.37
C SER A 134 -9.80 13.37 -10.29
N ASP A 135 -9.57 14.64 -9.93
CA ASP A 135 -8.68 14.99 -8.82
C ASP A 135 -9.45 15.51 -7.60
N ASP A 136 -10.78 15.56 -7.64
CA ASP A 136 -11.60 16.06 -6.52
C ASP A 136 -11.71 15.02 -5.40
N LYS A 137 -11.99 13.78 -5.77
CA LYS A 137 -12.01 12.59 -4.90
C LYS A 137 -11.09 11.54 -5.49
N ILE A 138 -10.74 10.53 -4.72
CA ILE A 138 -9.79 9.52 -5.20
C ILE A 138 -10.06 8.15 -4.58
N TYR A 139 -9.96 7.07 -5.36
CA TYR A 139 -10.05 5.71 -4.86
C TYR A 139 -8.67 5.03 -4.79
N CYS A 140 -8.57 3.88 -4.15
CA CYS A 140 -7.30 3.30 -3.69
C CYS A 140 -6.28 3.03 -4.82
N SER A 141 -6.68 2.40 -5.90
CA SER A 141 -5.77 2.07 -7.01
C SER A 141 -5.44 3.28 -7.89
N GLU A 142 -6.37 4.21 -8.06
CA GLU A 142 -6.13 5.49 -8.70
C GLU A 142 -5.06 6.30 -7.96
N LEU A 143 -5.16 6.35 -6.62
CA LEU A 143 -4.18 7.02 -5.77
C LEU A 143 -2.76 6.55 -6.08
N ILE A 144 -2.54 5.24 -6.10
CA ILE A 144 -1.23 4.66 -6.36
C ILE A 144 -0.78 4.96 -7.79
N TRP A 145 -1.66 4.75 -8.77
CA TRP A 145 -1.35 4.99 -10.17
C TRP A 145 -0.91 6.45 -10.40
N LYS A 146 -1.66 7.41 -9.84
CA LYS A 146 -1.35 8.83 -9.95
C LYS A 146 -0.07 9.22 -9.23
N ILE A 147 0.21 8.67 -8.05
CA ILE A 147 1.47 8.91 -7.33
C ILE A 147 2.66 8.46 -8.16
N TYR A 148 2.61 7.28 -8.75
CA TYR A 148 3.67 6.77 -9.60
C TYR A 148 3.81 7.57 -10.90
N LYS A 149 2.70 7.87 -11.56
CA LYS A 149 2.71 8.64 -12.83
C LYS A 149 3.22 10.04 -12.63
N ASN A 150 2.66 10.79 -11.67
CA ASN A 150 2.96 12.21 -11.51
C ASN A 150 4.19 12.46 -10.63
N GLY A 151 4.48 11.57 -9.65
CA GLY A 151 5.65 11.69 -8.79
C GLY A 151 6.92 11.09 -9.37
N ALA A 152 6.82 9.93 -10.04
CA ALA A 152 7.96 9.21 -10.57
C ALA A 152 8.06 9.20 -12.09
N GLY A 153 7.02 9.60 -12.83
CA GLY A 153 6.95 9.49 -14.28
C GLY A 153 6.72 8.05 -14.76
N ILE A 154 6.28 7.15 -13.88
CA ILE A 154 6.11 5.72 -14.15
C ILE A 154 4.63 5.40 -14.32
N GLU A 155 4.25 4.89 -15.48
CA GLU A 155 2.92 4.35 -15.72
C GLU A 155 2.92 2.87 -15.36
N LEU A 156 2.25 2.53 -14.26
CA LEU A 156 2.25 1.15 -13.73
C LEU A 156 1.54 0.17 -14.67
N CYS A 157 0.45 0.59 -15.27
CA CYS A 157 -0.33 -0.19 -16.23
C CYS A 157 -1.21 0.76 -17.05
N PRO A 158 -1.71 0.33 -18.23
CA PRO A 158 -2.72 1.08 -18.97
C PRO A 158 -4.02 1.22 -18.16
N LEU A 159 -4.71 2.34 -18.34
CA LEU A 159 -6.08 2.48 -17.85
C LEU A 159 -7.02 1.60 -18.66
N GLN A 160 -8.06 1.09 -18.02
CA GLN A 160 -9.16 0.35 -18.65
C GLN A 160 -10.43 1.19 -18.67
N LYS A 161 -11.41 0.78 -19.45
CA LYS A 161 -12.75 1.34 -19.37
C LYS A 161 -13.58 0.55 -18.37
N LEU A 162 -14.54 1.20 -17.71
CA LEU A 162 -15.44 0.50 -16.77
C LEU A 162 -16.12 -0.70 -17.43
N LYS A 163 -16.50 -0.60 -18.70
CA LYS A 163 -17.10 -1.69 -19.48
C LYS A 163 -16.22 -2.91 -19.68
N ASP A 164 -14.90 -2.80 -19.49
CA ASP A 164 -13.93 -3.89 -19.70
C ASP A 164 -13.90 -4.87 -18.51
N PHE A 165 -14.60 -4.53 -17.42
CA PHE A 165 -14.73 -5.38 -16.24
C PHE A 165 -15.97 -6.27 -16.30
N ASN A 166 -16.02 -7.31 -15.46
CA ASN A 166 -17.19 -8.17 -15.35
C ASN A 166 -18.33 -7.44 -14.60
N LEU A 167 -19.20 -6.78 -15.35
CA LEU A 167 -20.35 -6.05 -14.82
C LEU A 167 -21.63 -6.91 -14.77
N GLU A 168 -21.59 -8.17 -15.24
CA GLU A 168 -22.78 -9.02 -15.39
C GLU A 168 -23.25 -9.69 -14.09
N ASP A 169 -22.37 -9.82 -13.08
CA ASP A 169 -22.73 -10.40 -11.78
C ASP A 169 -23.81 -9.55 -11.08
N THR A 170 -24.79 -10.21 -10.47
CA THR A 170 -25.93 -9.55 -9.82
C THR A 170 -25.51 -8.60 -8.68
N ARG A 171 -24.43 -8.93 -7.94
CA ARG A 171 -23.89 -8.09 -6.86
C ARG A 171 -23.21 -6.84 -7.40
N VAL A 172 -22.51 -6.96 -8.53
CA VAL A 172 -21.91 -5.83 -9.24
C VAL A 172 -23.00 -4.92 -9.78
N LYS A 173 -24.01 -5.49 -10.47
CA LYS A 173 -25.17 -4.75 -10.98
C LYS A 173 -25.91 -3.99 -9.88
N ALA A 174 -26.08 -4.60 -8.70
CA ALA A 174 -26.74 -3.94 -7.57
C ALA A 174 -25.98 -2.69 -7.11
N ILE A 175 -24.66 -2.76 -6.98
CA ILE A 175 -23.81 -1.60 -6.60
C ILE A 175 -23.81 -0.53 -7.69
N LEU A 176 -23.74 -0.93 -8.96
CA LEU A 176 -23.82 0.02 -10.08
C LEU A 176 -25.15 0.75 -10.14
N ALA A 177 -26.25 0.02 -9.96
CA ALA A 177 -27.60 0.59 -9.92
C ALA A 177 -27.80 1.54 -8.73
N GLU A 178 -27.28 1.19 -7.54
CA GLU A 178 -27.31 2.05 -6.35
C GLU A 178 -26.58 3.39 -6.59
N ARG A 179 -25.42 3.36 -7.29
CA ARG A 179 -24.57 4.53 -7.48
C ARG A 179 -24.97 5.39 -8.67
N TYR A 180 -25.25 4.76 -9.78
CA TYR A 180 -25.42 5.46 -11.06
C TYR A 180 -26.85 5.44 -11.59
N GLY A 181 -27.74 4.63 -10.96
CA GLY A 181 -29.07 4.38 -11.53
C GLY A 181 -28.95 3.80 -12.95
N ASN A 182 -29.57 4.46 -13.91
CA ASN A 182 -29.56 4.04 -15.32
C ASN A 182 -28.42 4.67 -16.16
N LYS A 183 -27.52 5.44 -15.53
CA LYS A 183 -26.47 6.20 -16.25
C LYS A 183 -25.06 5.70 -15.87
N ILE A 184 -24.82 4.40 -16.02
CA ILE A 184 -23.51 3.81 -15.74
C ILE A 184 -22.49 4.37 -16.73
N PRO A 185 -21.36 4.96 -16.26
CA PRO A 185 -20.34 5.58 -17.12
C PRO A 185 -19.41 4.54 -17.73
N LEU A 186 -19.89 3.75 -18.68
CA LEU A 186 -19.16 2.61 -19.27
C LEU A 186 -17.84 2.99 -19.91
N GLU A 187 -17.70 4.23 -20.39
CA GLU A 187 -16.48 4.74 -21.02
C GLU A 187 -15.52 5.45 -20.03
N GLU A 188 -15.84 5.43 -18.72
CA GLU A 188 -14.97 6.00 -17.68
C GLU A 188 -13.65 5.24 -17.61
N ASN A 189 -12.56 5.99 -17.45
CA ASN A 189 -11.23 5.41 -17.23
C ASN A 189 -11.12 4.94 -15.78
N VAL A 190 -10.69 3.71 -15.59
CA VAL A 190 -10.52 3.14 -14.26
C VAL A 190 -9.24 2.29 -14.20
N VAL A 191 -8.75 2.11 -13.01
CA VAL A 191 -7.66 1.16 -12.68
C VAL A 191 -8.06 0.35 -11.47
N ALA A 192 -7.94 -0.97 -11.53
CA ALA A 192 -8.24 -1.85 -10.40
C ALA A 192 -6.97 -2.20 -9.61
N PRO A 193 -7.08 -2.60 -8.32
CA PRO A 193 -5.96 -3.13 -7.57
C PRO A 193 -5.24 -4.28 -8.28
N SER A 194 -5.99 -5.18 -8.95
CA SER A 194 -5.44 -6.28 -9.74
C SER A 194 -4.60 -5.82 -10.93
N ASN A 195 -4.95 -4.70 -11.58
CA ASN A 195 -4.14 -4.18 -12.68
C ASN A 195 -2.75 -3.72 -12.21
N LEU A 196 -2.69 -3.15 -11.01
CA LEU A 196 -1.43 -2.72 -10.40
C LEU A 196 -0.60 -3.92 -9.95
N GLU A 197 -1.25 -4.89 -9.30
CA GLU A 197 -0.57 -6.09 -8.79
C GLU A 197 0.00 -6.95 -9.92
N GLN A 198 -0.72 -7.11 -11.04
CA GLN A 198 -0.33 -7.89 -12.21
C GLN A 198 0.49 -7.10 -13.23
N SER A 199 0.89 -5.88 -12.91
CA SER A 199 1.68 -5.04 -13.80
C SER A 199 2.97 -5.74 -14.25
N LYS A 200 3.29 -5.66 -15.55
CA LYS A 200 4.49 -6.27 -16.14
C LYS A 200 5.80 -5.67 -15.60
N ILE A 201 5.74 -4.49 -15.00
CA ILE A 201 6.92 -3.77 -14.48
C ILE A 201 7.13 -3.95 -12.99
N VAL A 202 6.33 -4.79 -12.31
CA VAL A 202 6.51 -5.10 -10.89
C VAL A 202 6.98 -6.54 -10.67
N THR A 203 7.41 -6.82 -9.45
CA THR A 203 7.72 -8.16 -8.94
C THR A 203 7.13 -8.32 -7.56
N THR A 204 6.64 -9.51 -7.24
CA THR A 204 6.13 -9.83 -5.91
C THR A 204 7.29 -10.00 -4.94
N ILE A 205 7.21 -9.33 -3.80
CA ILE A 205 8.20 -9.36 -2.71
C ILE A 205 7.72 -10.24 -1.57
N ILE A 206 6.41 -10.16 -1.27
CA ILE A 206 5.74 -10.93 -0.22
C ILE A 206 4.39 -11.36 -0.77
N ASP A 207 4.01 -12.62 -0.52
CA ASP A 207 2.66 -13.13 -0.69
C ASP A 207 2.36 -14.03 0.51
N THR A 208 1.30 -13.71 1.26
CA THR A 208 0.89 -14.44 2.47
C THR A 208 -0.41 -15.22 2.28
N TYR A 209 -0.98 -15.25 1.05
CA TYR A 209 -2.19 -16.02 0.74
C TYR A 209 -1.90 -17.49 0.51
#